data_5012869539638ccec1ca7553bdf29e93
#
_entry.id   5012869539638ccec1ca7553bdf29e93
#
_cell.length_a   1.000
_cell.length_b   1.000
_cell.length_c   1.000
_cell.angle_alpha   90.00
_cell.angle_beta   90.00
_cell.angle_gamma   90.00
#
_symmetry.space_group_name_H-M   'P 1'
#
loop_
_entity.id
_entity.type
_entity.pdbx_description
1 polymer ?
#
loop_
_entity_poly.entity_id
_entity_poly.type
_entity_poly.pdbx_seq_one_letter_code
_entity_poly.pdbx_strand_id
1 'polypeptide(L)'
;MSDFFTLEQLTGRTRDHLVDLSEPRCSLHRDVAAPYLAMRAAAAVEGIDLAAFSSFRDFDRQLAIWNGKFRGERPMQDRHGKTLDALSLPPEDRVAAILWWSALPGASRHHWGTDFDVMDPGVLPAGYRLQVVPSEYGPGGPFERLTTWLDEHMHDFGFFRPYSTDRGGVRPEPWHLSYAPVAARAQQEFSLDGLREVLASADIEGKEYVLGALAENFASYVVNVDEPPGVALVSPRLS
;
A
#
# COMPACT_ATOMS: atom_id res chain seq x y z
N MET A 1 -12.56 -22.17 12.88
CA MET A 1 -11.97 -20.98 13.52
C MET A 1 -12.65 -19.80 12.84
N SER A 2 -13.15 -18.83 13.59
CA SER A 2 -13.68 -17.60 12.96
C SER A 2 -12.50 -16.86 12.33
N ASP A 3 -12.67 -16.40 11.09
CA ASP A 3 -11.67 -15.58 10.41
C ASP A 3 -11.48 -14.27 11.20
N PHE A 4 -10.25 -13.78 11.26
CA PHE A 4 -9.92 -12.54 11.97
C PHE A 4 -10.40 -11.32 11.17
N PHE A 5 -10.39 -11.43 9.83
CA PHE A 5 -10.90 -10.43 8.90
C PHE A 5 -12.09 -10.97 8.10
N THR A 6 -13.09 -10.14 7.82
CA THR A 6 -14.10 -10.42 6.81
C THR A 6 -13.60 -10.05 5.41
N LEU A 7 -14.25 -10.56 4.36
CA LEU A 7 -13.94 -10.21 2.98
C LEU A 7 -14.13 -8.70 2.74
N GLU A 8 -15.15 -8.09 3.35
CA GLU A 8 -15.40 -6.65 3.26
C GLU A 8 -14.27 -5.83 3.88
N GLN A 9 -13.71 -6.27 5.02
CA GLN A 9 -12.55 -5.62 5.65
C GLN A 9 -11.31 -5.76 4.77
N LEU A 10 -11.04 -6.98 4.27
CA LEU A 10 -9.87 -7.25 3.41
C LEU A 10 -9.90 -6.46 2.10
N THR A 11 -11.10 -6.19 1.58
CA THR A 11 -11.27 -5.49 0.30
C THR A 11 -11.62 -4.00 0.44
N GLY A 12 -11.63 -3.46 1.66
CA GLY A 12 -11.88 -2.04 1.92
C GLY A 12 -13.33 -1.60 1.74
N ARG A 13 -14.28 -2.54 1.82
CA ARG A 13 -15.72 -2.27 1.68
C ARG A 13 -16.40 -1.93 3.00
N THR A 14 -15.71 -2.09 4.11
CA THR A 14 -16.13 -1.63 5.44
C THR A 14 -14.96 -0.98 6.18
N ARG A 15 -15.25 -0.28 7.27
CA ARG A 15 -14.23 0.36 8.10
C ARG A 15 -14.45 0.13 9.60
N ASP A 16 -15.23 -0.88 9.98
CA ASP A 16 -15.59 -1.22 11.36
C ASP A 16 -14.41 -1.76 12.20
N HIS A 17 -13.31 -2.15 11.56
CA HIS A 17 -12.05 -2.57 12.18
C HIS A 17 -11.10 -1.39 12.47
N LEU A 18 -11.44 -0.17 12.04
CA LEU A 18 -10.58 1.00 12.13
C LEU A 18 -10.87 1.88 13.34
N VAL A 19 -9.87 2.71 13.65
CA VAL A 19 -10.00 3.89 14.52
C VAL A 19 -9.48 5.12 13.77
N ASP A 20 -10.10 6.27 14.02
CA ASP A 20 -9.68 7.54 13.45
C ASP A 20 -8.81 8.28 14.47
N LEU A 21 -7.59 8.68 14.06
CA LEU A 21 -6.72 9.57 14.82
C LEU A 21 -6.90 11.01 14.32
N SER A 22 -6.86 11.97 15.25
CA SER A 22 -6.99 13.38 14.92
C SER A 22 -5.65 14.03 14.56
N GLU A 23 -4.54 13.58 15.18
CA GLU A 23 -3.20 14.16 15.00
C GLU A 23 -2.13 13.05 15.02
N PRO A 24 -1.49 12.80 13.84
CA PRO A 24 -1.89 13.25 12.52
C PRO A 24 -3.23 12.63 12.12
N ARG A 25 -3.99 13.32 11.30
CA ARG A 25 -5.29 12.82 10.84
C ARG A 25 -5.11 11.60 9.94
N CYS A 26 -5.41 10.42 10.45
CA CYS A 26 -5.35 9.16 9.70
C CYS A 26 -6.33 8.14 10.28
N SER A 27 -6.68 7.12 9.48
CA SER A 27 -7.50 5.99 9.89
C SER A 27 -6.65 4.73 9.83
N LEU A 28 -6.54 4.01 10.94
CA LEU A 28 -5.72 2.80 11.07
C LEU A 28 -6.53 1.66 11.68
N HIS A 29 -6.10 0.42 11.47
CA HIS A 29 -6.62 -0.71 12.23
C HIS A 29 -6.45 -0.44 13.73
N ARG A 30 -7.43 -0.83 14.56
CA ARG A 30 -7.43 -0.52 15.99
C ARG A 30 -6.16 -0.95 16.72
N ASP A 31 -5.56 -2.09 16.30
CA ASP A 31 -4.34 -2.63 16.92
C ASP A 31 -3.05 -1.96 16.38
N VAL A 32 -3.15 -1.13 15.34
CA VAL A 32 -2.02 -0.39 14.75
C VAL A 32 -1.84 0.98 15.36
N ALA A 33 -2.92 1.57 15.87
CA ALA A 33 -2.91 2.95 16.34
C ALA A 33 -1.89 3.20 17.45
N ALA A 34 -1.85 2.35 18.49
CA ALA A 34 -0.92 2.50 19.61
C ALA A 34 0.55 2.30 19.20
N PRO A 35 0.96 1.23 18.46
CA PRO A 35 2.31 1.10 17.93
C PRO A 35 2.73 2.28 17.03
N TYR A 36 1.83 2.78 16.16
CA TYR A 36 2.13 3.93 15.31
C TYR A 36 2.40 5.19 16.14
N LEU A 37 1.58 5.49 17.14
CA LEU A 37 1.80 6.64 18.01
C LEU A 37 3.08 6.53 18.84
N ALA A 38 3.44 5.31 19.29
CA ALA A 38 4.70 5.06 19.98
C ALA A 38 5.91 5.29 19.06
N MET A 39 5.88 4.78 17.82
CA MET A 39 6.92 5.02 16.81
C MET A 39 7.05 6.52 16.49
N ARG A 40 5.93 7.21 16.31
CA ARG A 40 5.92 8.66 16.08
C ARG A 40 6.53 9.45 17.24
N ALA A 41 6.20 9.06 18.49
CA ALA A 41 6.77 9.70 19.69
C ALA A 41 8.29 9.50 19.77
N ALA A 42 8.81 8.31 19.43
CA ALA A 42 10.24 8.03 19.39
C ALA A 42 10.95 8.85 18.30
N ALA A 43 10.39 8.94 17.10
CA ALA A 43 10.92 9.77 16.01
C ALA A 43 10.97 11.25 16.40
N ALA A 44 9.98 11.76 17.13
CA ALA A 44 9.91 13.13 17.59
C ALA A 44 11.04 13.50 18.58
N VAL A 45 11.52 12.55 19.38
CA VAL A 45 12.68 12.76 20.28
C VAL A 45 13.93 13.15 19.49
N GLU A 46 14.04 12.63 18.26
CA GLU A 46 15.13 12.94 17.33
C GLU A 46 14.78 14.09 16.36
N GLY A 47 13.65 14.77 16.58
CA GLY A 47 13.25 15.92 15.77
C GLY A 47 12.72 15.55 14.39
N ILE A 48 12.15 14.36 14.23
CA ILE A 48 11.46 13.89 13.01
C ILE A 48 9.95 13.94 13.26
N ASP A 49 9.20 14.70 12.44
CA ASP A 49 7.73 14.70 12.49
C ASP A 49 7.19 13.59 11.59
N LEU A 50 7.22 12.34 12.10
CA LEU A 50 6.70 11.20 11.37
C LEU A 50 5.19 11.28 11.23
N ALA A 51 4.69 11.51 10.02
CA ALA A 51 3.27 11.64 9.75
C ALA A 51 2.79 10.68 8.66
N ALA A 52 1.68 9.99 8.89
CA ALA A 52 0.99 9.21 7.87
C ALA A 52 0.21 10.19 6.96
N PHE A 53 0.60 10.31 5.68
CA PHE A 53 -0.10 11.14 4.70
C PHE A 53 -1.12 10.35 3.87
N SER A 54 -0.98 9.04 3.81
CA SER A 54 -1.93 8.11 3.21
C SER A 54 -2.08 6.93 4.16
N SER A 55 -3.29 6.65 4.62
CA SER A 55 -3.59 5.55 5.53
C SER A 55 -4.69 4.67 4.92
N PHE A 56 -5.70 4.27 5.69
CA PHE A 56 -6.81 3.50 5.13
C PHE A 56 -7.36 4.12 3.84
N ARG A 57 -7.55 3.27 2.86
CA ARG A 57 -8.15 3.59 1.57
C ARG A 57 -9.29 2.60 1.32
N ASP A 58 -10.51 3.11 1.17
CA ASP A 58 -11.66 2.27 0.81
C ASP A 58 -11.60 1.77 -0.63
N PHE A 59 -12.46 0.78 -0.90
CA PHE A 59 -12.57 0.17 -2.22
C PHE A 59 -12.88 1.19 -3.32
N ASP A 60 -13.86 2.07 -3.10
CA ASP A 60 -14.33 3.00 -4.11
C ASP A 60 -13.26 4.03 -4.48
N ARG A 61 -12.48 4.49 -3.50
CA ARG A 61 -11.34 5.38 -3.74
C ARG A 61 -10.26 4.68 -4.56
N GLN A 62 -9.96 3.40 -4.27
CA GLN A 62 -8.99 2.63 -5.06
C GLN A 62 -9.50 2.37 -6.47
N LEU A 63 -10.80 2.08 -6.63
CA LEU A 63 -11.44 1.92 -7.93
C LEU A 63 -11.36 3.21 -8.77
N ALA A 64 -11.61 4.37 -8.13
CA ALA A 64 -11.47 5.67 -8.79
C ALA A 64 -10.02 5.99 -9.21
N ILE A 65 -9.03 5.55 -8.41
CA ILE A 65 -7.60 5.68 -8.79
C ILE A 65 -7.29 4.80 -9.99
N TRP A 66 -7.69 3.54 -9.95
CA TRP A 66 -7.49 2.57 -11.03
C TRP A 66 -8.11 3.05 -12.34
N ASN A 67 -9.42 3.34 -12.31
CA ASN A 67 -10.17 3.75 -13.48
C ASN A 67 -9.62 5.06 -14.07
N GLY A 68 -9.26 6.02 -13.20
CA GLY A 68 -8.66 7.28 -13.65
C GLY A 68 -7.29 7.10 -14.32
N LYS A 69 -6.46 6.16 -13.83
CA LYS A 69 -5.19 5.82 -14.50
C LYS A 69 -5.44 5.10 -15.84
N PHE A 70 -6.36 4.15 -15.87
CA PHE A 70 -6.67 3.40 -17.08
C PHE A 70 -7.21 4.30 -18.20
N ARG A 71 -8.01 5.33 -17.87
CA ARG A 71 -8.54 6.33 -18.81
C ARG A 71 -7.57 7.47 -19.13
N GLY A 72 -6.36 7.50 -18.55
CA GLY A 72 -5.39 8.58 -18.75
C GLY A 72 -5.74 9.89 -18.03
N GLU A 73 -6.72 9.89 -17.13
CA GLU A 73 -7.13 11.06 -16.32
C GLU A 73 -6.20 11.30 -15.13
N ARG A 74 -5.40 10.29 -14.78
CA ARG A 74 -4.38 10.34 -13.73
C ARG A 74 -3.02 9.97 -14.30
N PRO A 75 -1.93 10.52 -13.75
CA PRO A 75 -0.57 10.15 -14.16
C PRO A 75 -0.33 8.64 -14.03
N MET A 76 0.31 8.07 -15.04
CA MET A 76 0.80 6.70 -15.06
C MET A 76 2.30 6.71 -15.30
N GLN A 77 3.01 5.75 -14.76
CA GLN A 77 4.47 5.67 -14.86
C GLN A 77 4.89 4.28 -15.34
N ASP A 78 6.01 4.21 -16.06
CA ASP A 78 6.65 2.94 -16.36
C ASP A 78 7.34 2.34 -15.12
N ARG A 79 7.89 1.14 -15.27
CA ARG A 79 8.62 0.46 -14.18
C ARG A 79 9.83 1.26 -13.63
N HIS A 80 10.27 2.29 -14.31
CA HIS A 80 11.39 3.15 -13.93
C HIS A 80 10.93 4.51 -13.38
N GLY A 81 9.61 4.72 -13.24
CA GLY A 81 9.03 5.97 -12.73
C GLY A 81 8.87 7.06 -13.81
N LYS A 82 9.15 6.78 -15.09
CA LYS A 82 8.94 7.73 -16.17
C LYS A 82 7.46 7.80 -16.55
N THR A 83 6.94 9.01 -16.70
CA THR A 83 5.55 9.24 -17.11
C THR A 83 5.23 8.57 -18.46
N LEU A 84 4.10 7.85 -18.49
CA LEU A 84 3.53 7.21 -19.66
C LEU A 84 2.24 7.91 -20.09
N ASP A 85 2.02 7.96 -21.39
CA ASP A 85 0.70 8.25 -21.94
C ASP A 85 -0.12 6.95 -21.96
N ALA A 86 -1.08 6.86 -21.03
CA ALA A 86 -1.92 5.68 -20.88
C ALA A 86 -2.66 5.31 -22.17
N LEU A 87 -3.13 6.31 -22.93
CA LEU A 87 -3.94 6.09 -24.12
C LEU A 87 -3.11 5.61 -25.34
N SER A 88 -1.79 5.76 -25.28
CA SER A 88 -0.89 5.19 -26.29
C SER A 88 -0.64 3.70 -26.15
N LEU A 89 -1.03 3.11 -24.99
CA LEU A 89 -0.82 1.69 -24.70
C LEU A 89 -2.06 0.84 -25.01
N PRO A 90 -1.90 -0.42 -25.47
CA PRO A 90 -2.97 -1.40 -25.46
C PRO A 90 -3.57 -1.60 -24.05
N PRO A 91 -4.84 -1.99 -23.94
CA PRO A 91 -5.50 -2.14 -22.63
C PRO A 91 -4.77 -3.09 -21.66
N GLU A 92 -4.26 -4.21 -22.15
CA GLU A 92 -3.48 -5.19 -21.36
C GLU A 92 -2.19 -4.58 -20.80
N ASP A 93 -1.49 -3.77 -21.58
CA ASP A 93 -0.26 -3.09 -21.18
C ASP A 93 -0.56 -1.98 -20.16
N ARG A 94 -1.75 -1.31 -20.24
CA ARG A 94 -2.19 -0.37 -19.20
C ARG A 94 -2.39 -1.07 -17.87
N VAL A 95 -3.04 -2.24 -17.86
CA VAL A 95 -3.22 -3.05 -16.65
C VAL A 95 -1.87 -3.35 -16.02
N ALA A 96 -0.91 -3.85 -16.81
CA ALA A 96 0.44 -4.16 -16.33
C ALA A 96 1.17 -2.91 -15.79
N ALA A 97 1.09 -1.78 -16.51
CA ALA A 97 1.73 -0.53 -16.09
C ALA A 97 1.14 0.06 -14.81
N ILE A 98 -0.18 -0.05 -14.61
CA ILE A 98 -0.83 0.42 -13.38
C ILE A 98 -0.35 -0.41 -12.19
N LEU A 99 -0.21 -1.72 -12.33
CA LEU A 99 0.16 -2.65 -11.27
C LEU A 99 1.56 -2.43 -10.69
N TRP A 100 2.48 -1.81 -11.42
CA TRP A 100 3.80 -1.47 -10.86
C TRP A 100 3.73 -0.49 -9.67
N TRP A 101 2.71 0.39 -9.63
CA TRP A 101 2.62 1.50 -8.68
C TRP A 101 1.25 1.63 -8.00
N SER A 102 0.31 0.76 -8.33
CA SER A 102 -1.05 0.84 -7.78
C SER A 102 -1.69 -0.54 -7.73
N ALA A 103 -2.18 -0.92 -6.57
CA ALA A 103 -2.88 -2.19 -6.38
C ALA A 103 -4.22 -2.24 -7.16
N LEU A 104 -4.67 -3.45 -7.47
CA LEU A 104 -6.05 -3.69 -7.88
C LEU A 104 -7.03 -3.19 -6.80
N PRO A 105 -8.20 -2.65 -7.19
CA PRO A 105 -9.28 -2.41 -6.24
C PRO A 105 -9.65 -3.69 -5.50
N GLY A 106 -9.74 -3.63 -4.18
CA GLY A 106 -9.93 -4.78 -3.33
C GLY A 106 -8.66 -5.54 -2.95
N ALA A 107 -7.50 -5.25 -3.58
CA ALA A 107 -6.21 -5.89 -3.26
C ALA A 107 -5.17 -4.92 -2.69
N SER A 108 -5.54 -3.69 -2.39
CA SER A 108 -4.64 -2.74 -1.74
C SER A 108 -4.46 -3.09 -0.26
N ARG A 109 -3.22 -3.17 0.21
CA ARG A 109 -2.92 -3.38 1.62
C ARG A 109 -3.45 -2.23 2.51
N HIS A 110 -3.60 -1.02 1.95
CA HIS A 110 -4.28 0.09 2.63
C HIS A 110 -5.73 -0.20 3.02
N HIS A 111 -6.40 -1.19 2.40
CA HIS A 111 -7.75 -1.62 2.78
C HIS A 111 -7.80 -2.23 4.19
N TRP A 112 -6.70 -2.83 4.64
CA TRP A 112 -6.63 -3.50 5.94
C TRP A 112 -6.45 -2.51 7.11
N GLY A 113 -6.07 -1.26 6.81
CA GLY A 113 -5.73 -0.27 7.83
C GLY A 113 -4.43 -0.58 8.57
N THR A 114 -3.69 -1.61 8.15
CA THR A 114 -2.39 -2.02 8.70
C THR A 114 -1.23 -1.33 8.01
N ASP A 115 -1.50 -0.77 6.84
CA ASP A 115 -0.51 -0.20 5.93
C ASP A 115 -0.79 1.29 5.69
N PHE A 116 0.27 2.08 5.68
CA PHE A 116 0.21 3.52 5.49
C PHE A 116 1.51 4.07 4.94
N ASP A 117 1.41 5.22 4.25
CA ASP A 117 2.53 5.93 3.66
C ASP A 117 2.94 7.09 4.58
N VAL A 118 4.26 7.23 4.81
CA VAL A 118 4.82 8.21 5.75
C VAL A 118 5.65 9.30 5.09
N MET A 119 5.66 10.47 5.70
CA MET A 119 6.54 11.60 5.38
C MET A 119 6.94 12.32 6.66
N ASP A 120 7.92 13.22 6.55
CA ASP A 120 8.22 14.23 7.55
C ASP A 120 7.81 15.62 7.01
N PRO A 121 6.63 16.14 7.37
CA PRO A 121 6.19 17.45 6.89
C PRO A 121 7.06 18.60 7.43
N GLY A 122 7.78 18.38 8.54
CA GLY A 122 8.62 19.41 9.18
C GLY A 122 9.82 19.84 8.34
N VAL A 123 10.27 19.01 7.38
CA VAL A 123 11.41 19.32 6.49
C VAL A 123 10.99 19.94 5.16
N LEU A 124 9.69 19.99 4.87
CA LEU A 124 9.20 20.44 3.56
C LEU A 124 9.09 21.96 3.48
N PRO A 125 9.63 22.59 2.44
CA PRO A 125 9.44 24.01 2.22
C PRO A 125 7.96 24.33 1.89
N ALA A 126 7.52 25.54 2.19
CA ALA A 126 6.17 25.98 1.88
C ALA A 126 5.85 25.80 0.39
N GLY A 127 4.71 25.18 0.09
CA GLY A 127 4.28 24.91 -1.28
C GLY A 127 4.92 23.69 -1.95
N TYR A 128 5.73 22.91 -1.23
CA TYR A 128 6.25 21.66 -1.77
C TYR A 128 5.11 20.71 -2.16
N ARG A 129 5.24 20.10 -3.32
CA ARG A 129 4.29 19.10 -3.80
C ARG A 129 4.93 17.72 -3.74
N LEU A 130 4.50 16.93 -2.79
CA LEU A 130 4.92 15.54 -2.62
C LEU A 130 4.64 14.75 -3.92
N GLN A 131 5.67 14.11 -4.46
CA GLN A 131 5.61 13.32 -5.69
C GLN A 131 5.36 11.84 -5.41
N VAL A 132 5.70 11.38 -4.19
CA VAL A 132 5.68 9.97 -3.78
C VAL A 132 6.55 9.13 -4.73
N VAL A 133 7.82 9.51 -4.82
CA VAL A 133 8.82 8.84 -5.65
C VAL A 133 10.04 8.45 -4.80
N PRO A 134 10.76 7.36 -5.16
CA PRO A 134 11.91 6.88 -4.37
C PRO A 134 13.00 7.94 -4.13
N SER A 135 13.20 8.87 -5.08
CA SER A 135 14.21 9.94 -4.93
C SER A 135 13.91 10.92 -3.80
N GLU A 136 12.67 11.05 -3.35
CA GLU A 136 12.34 11.87 -2.18
C GLU A 136 12.80 11.23 -0.86
N TYR A 137 12.99 9.90 -0.85
CA TYR A 137 13.32 9.08 0.33
C TYR A 137 14.78 8.57 0.31
N GLY A 138 15.46 8.73 -0.80
CA GLY A 138 16.86 8.32 -0.99
C GLY A 138 17.86 9.42 -0.62
N PRO A 139 19.17 9.15 -0.88
CA PRO A 139 20.25 10.10 -0.62
C PRO A 139 20.02 11.46 -1.28
N GLY A 140 20.10 12.54 -0.48
CA GLY A 140 19.85 13.92 -0.92
C GLY A 140 18.36 14.28 -1.07
N GLY A 141 17.43 13.36 -0.86
CA GLY A 141 16.00 13.63 -0.84
C GLY A 141 15.54 14.24 0.49
N PRO A 142 14.38 14.93 0.50
CA PRO A 142 13.89 15.60 1.72
C PRO A 142 13.64 14.62 2.87
N PHE A 143 13.31 13.36 2.59
CA PHE A 143 12.99 12.35 3.59
C PHE A 143 14.13 11.36 3.86
N GLU A 144 15.36 11.63 3.41
CA GLU A 144 16.53 10.77 3.67
C GLU A 144 16.70 10.47 5.17
N ARG A 145 16.58 11.51 6.02
CA ARG A 145 16.73 11.35 7.48
C ARG A 145 15.59 10.48 8.07
N LEU A 146 14.36 10.67 7.63
CA LEU A 146 13.23 9.83 8.03
C LEU A 146 13.46 8.37 7.61
N THR A 147 13.93 8.14 6.39
CA THR A 147 14.21 6.80 5.85
C THR A 147 15.27 6.09 6.68
N THR A 148 16.39 6.76 6.96
CA THR A 148 17.49 6.23 7.79
C THR A 148 16.99 5.87 9.19
N TRP A 149 16.22 6.74 9.82
CA TRP A 149 15.64 6.49 11.14
C TRP A 149 14.70 5.28 11.13
N LEU A 150 13.84 5.17 10.12
CA LEU A 150 12.93 4.04 9.96
C LEU A 150 13.69 2.73 9.76
N ASP A 151 14.78 2.71 8.98
CA ASP A 151 15.61 1.52 8.76
C ASP A 151 16.21 0.98 10.07
N GLU A 152 16.54 1.87 10.99
CA GLU A 152 17.12 1.53 12.29
C GLU A 152 16.07 1.13 13.34
N HIS A 153 14.86 1.70 13.31
CA HIS A 153 13.93 1.67 14.45
C HIS A 153 12.53 1.08 14.16
N MET A 154 12.04 1.08 12.91
CA MET A 154 10.65 0.69 12.65
C MET A 154 10.30 -0.71 13.15
N HIS A 155 11.27 -1.63 13.17
CA HIS A 155 11.09 -3.00 13.61
C HIS A 155 10.81 -3.12 15.11
N ASP A 156 11.32 -2.22 15.94
CA ASP A 156 11.09 -2.16 17.38
C ASP A 156 9.62 -1.90 17.72
N PHE A 157 8.90 -1.29 16.77
CA PHE A 157 7.46 -1.00 16.86
C PHE A 157 6.59 -1.99 16.09
N GLY A 158 7.18 -3.05 15.51
CA GLY A 158 6.47 -4.07 14.75
C GLY A 158 6.15 -3.70 13.31
N PHE A 159 6.77 -2.63 12.77
CA PHE A 159 6.60 -2.22 11.38
C PHE A 159 7.72 -2.77 10.47
N PHE A 160 7.39 -2.93 9.21
CA PHE A 160 8.31 -3.31 8.13
C PHE A 160 7.86 -2.70 6.81
N ARG A 161 8.71 -2.77 5.78
CA ARG A 161 8.35 -2.37 4.41
C ARG A 161 8.05 -3.62 3.56
N PRO A 162 6.79 -3.80 3.11
CA PRO A 162 6.42 -4.94 2.26
C PRO A 162 6.96 -4.82 0.83
N TYR A 163 7.45 -3.63 0.45
CA TYR A 163 7.99 -3.30 -0.86
C TYR A 163 9.38 -2.66 -0.74
N SER A 164 10.30 -3.29 0.02
CA SER A 164 11.65 -2.78 0.20
C SER A 164 12.57 -3.15 -0.97
N THR A 165 12.30 -4.29 -1.63
CA THR A 165 13.12 -4.82 -2.72
C THR A 165 12.32 -4.99 -4.01
N ASP A 166 13.02 -4.92 -5.17
CA ASP A 166 12.41 -5.25 -6.46
C ASP A 166 12.29 -6.76 -6.62
N ARG A 167 11.08 -7.27 -6.42
CA ARG A 167 10.75 -8.69 -6.54
C ARG A 167 10.06 -9.04 -7.87
N GLY A 168 10.03 -8.09 -8.83
CA GLY A 168 9.34 -8.26 -10.11
C GLY A 168 7.82 -7.99 -10.06
N GLY A 169 7.29 -7.57 -8.90
CA GLY A 169 5.92 -7.13 -8.67
C GLY A 169 5.81 -5.61 -8.50
N VAL A 170 5.18 -5.19 -7.39
CA VAL A 170 5.12 -3.76 -6.98
C VAL A 170 6.54 -3.22 -6.84
N ARG A 171 6.74 -2.00 -7.32
CA ARG A 171 8.05 -1.33 -7.26
C ARG A 171 8.41 -0.96 -5.82
N PRO A 172 9.72 -0.83 -5.50
CA PRO A 172 10.13 -0.43 -4.16
C PRO A 172 9.51 0.89 -3.71
N GLU A 173 8.90 0.87 -2.54
CA GLU A 173 8.18 1.99 -1.92
C GLU A 173 8.74 2.29 -0.53
N PRO A 174 9.78 3.13 -0.42
CA PRO A 174 10.42 3.42 0.88
C PRO A 174 9.50 4.13 1.88
N TRP A 175 8.41 4.73 1.42
CA TRP A 175 7.39 5.40 2.24
C TRP A 175 6.37 4.45 2.84
N HIS A 176 6.18 3.24 2.28
CA HIS A 176 5.10 2.33 2.63
C HIS A 176 5.50 1.43 3.80
N LEU A 177 4.80 1.60 4.92
CA LEU A 177 4.97 0.82 6.13
C LEU A 177 3.77 -0.09 6.37
N SER A 178 4.04 -1.26 6.92
CA SER A 178 3.05 -2.28 7.28
C SER A 178 3.27 -2.77 8.71
N TYR A 179 2.21 -2.92 9.49
CA TYR A 179 2.27 -3.47 10.84
C TYR A 179 2.19 -5.00 10.81
N ALA A 180 3.32 -5.66 10.99
CA ALA A 180 3.50 -7.10 10.80
C ALA A 180 2.50 -7.98 11.57
N PRO A 181 2.21 -7.77 12.88
CA PRO A 181 1.37 -8.69 13.64
C PRO A 181 -0.06 -8.83 13.11
N VAL A 182 -0.61 -7.78 12.50
CA VAL A 182 -1.97 -7.77 11.94
C VAL A 182 -1.96 -8.02 10.45
N ALA A 183 -1.03 -7.40 9.72
CA ALA A 183 -0.91 -7.54 8.27
C ALA A 183 -0.63 -9.00 7.84
N ALA A 184 0.14 -9.76 8.64
CA ALA A 184 0.39 -11.18 8.37
C ALA A 184 -0.91 -12.00 8.36
N ARG A 185 -1.85 -11.70 9.25
CA ARG A 185 -3.16 -12.37 9.29
C ARG A 185 -4.02 -11.97 8.09
N ALA A 186 -4.08 -10.68 7.77
CA ALA A 186 -4.79 -10.20 6.59
C ALA A 186 -4.26 -10.88 5.31
N GLN A 187 -2.93 -10.99 5.18
CA GLN A 187 -2.27 -11.65 4.04
C GLN A 187 -2.63 -13.14 3.96
N GLN A 188 -2.74 -13.86 5.08
CA GLN A 188 -3.09 -15.28 5.13
C GLN A 188 -4.56 -15.54 4.80
N GLU A 189 -5.45 -14.64 5.20
CA GLU A 189 -6.90 -14.77 5.01
C GLU A 189 -7.35 -14.23 3.65
N PHE A 190 -6.52 -13.41 2.97
CA PHE A 190 -6.83 -12.85 1.67
C PHE A 190 -6.70 -13.89 0.56
N SER A 191 -7.80 -14.17 -0.15
CA SER A 191 -7.86 -15.23 -1.16
C SER A 191 -8.07 -14.69 -2.58
N LEU A 192 -7.56 -15.45 -3.56
CA LEU A 192 -7.77 -15.18 -4.99
C LEU A 192 -9.27 -15.21 -5.35
N ASP A 193 -10.02 -16.17 -4.80
CA ASP A 193 -11.45 -16.32 -5.10
C ASP A 193 -12.28 -15.17 -4.54
N GLY A 194 -11.99 -14.73 -3.30
CA GLY A 194 -12.62 -13.54 -2.72
C GLY A 194 -12.35 -12.28 -3.54
N LEU A 195 -11.10 -12.08 -3.99
CA LEU A 195 -10.78 -10.96 -4.87
C LEU A 195 -11.51 -11.05 -6.22
N ARG A 196 -11.59 -12.24 -6.81
CA ARG A 196 -12.30 -12.49 -8.07
C ARG A 196 -13.78 -12.12 -7.98
N GLU A 197 -14.45 -12.53 -6.90
CA GLU A 197 -15.84 -12.22 -6.63
C GLU A 197 -16.07 -10.70 -6.59
N VAL A 198 -15.22 -10.00 -5.85
CA VAL A 198 -15.30 -8.55 -5.69
C VAL A 198 -15.06 -7.83 -7.01
N LEU A 199 -14.06 -8.23 -7.79
CA LEU A 199 -13.73 -7.58 -9.08
C LEU A 199 -14.78 -7.91 -10.16
N ALA A 200 -15.35 -9.10 -10.17
CA ALA A 200 -16.41 -9.48 -11.12
C ALA A 200 -17.63 -8.57 -10.98
N SER A 201 -17.97 -8.17 -9.75
CA SER A 201 -19.09 -7.28 -9.46
C SER A 201 -18.79 -5.79 -9.63
N ALA A 202 -17.51 -5.40 -9.67
CA ALA A 202 -17.07 -3.99 -9.73
C ALA A 202 -17.14 -3.42 -11.16
N ASP A 203 -17.33 -2.11 -11.27
CA ASP A 203 -17.23 -1.38 -12.54
C ASP A 203 -15.77 -0.91 -12.77
N ILE A 204 -14.88 -1.90 -12.93
CA ILE A 204 -13.44 -1.69 -13.15
C ILE A 204 -13.11 -1.62 -14.64
N GLU A 205 -12.35 -0.60 -15.03
CA GLU A 205 -11.85 -0.45 -16.39
C GLU A 205 -10.83 -1.55 -16.72
N GLY A 206 -10.89 -2.08 -17.96
CA GLY A 206 -10.06 -3.20 -18.38
C GLY A 206 -10.42 -4.52 -17.71
N LYS A 207 -11.69 -4.70 -17.23
CA LYS A 207 -12.15 -5.86 -16.45
C LYS A 207 -11.78 -7.19 -17.09
N GLU A 208 -11.93 -7.34 -18.39
CA GLU A 208 -11.63 -8.60 -19.09
C GLU A 208 -10.14 -8.97 -18.98
N TYR A 209 -9.24 -8.01 -19.11
CA TYR A 209 -7.77 -8.21 -18.98
C TYR A 209 -7.40 -8.46 -17.51
N VAL A 210 -8.01 -7.71 -16.58
CA VAL A 210 -7.80 -7.90 -15.13
C VAL A 210 -8.21 -9.30 -14.71
N LEU A 211 -9.42 -9.76 -15.06
CA LEU A 211 -9.91 -11.08 -14.68
C LEU A 211 -9.21 -12.21 -15.43
N GLY A 212 -8.81 -11.98 -16.70
CA GLY A 212 -8.08 -12.95 -17.51
C GLY A 212 -6.69 -13.29 -16.95
N ALA A 213 -5.98 -12.29 -16.40
CA ALA A 213 -4.66 -12.45 -15.79
C ALA A 213 -4.68 -12.46 -14.25
N LEU A 214 -5.88 -12.62 -13.62
CA LEU A 214 -6.02 -12.37 -12.18
C LEU A 214 -5.13 -13.28 -11.32
N ALA A 215 -5.00 -14.56 -11.65
CA ALA A 215 -4.18 -15.48 -10.87
C ALA A 215 -2.68 -15.11 -10.91
N GLU A 216 -2.17 -14.72 -12.08
CA GLU A 216 -0.79 -14.27 -12.26
C GLU A 216 -0.57 -12.93 -11.54
N ASN A 217 -1.49 -11.99 -11.70
CA ASN A 217 -1.43 -10.68 -11.03
C ASN A 217 -1.52 -10.82 -9.50
N PHE A 218 -2.34 -11.73 -9.00
CA PHE A 218 -2.43 -12.03 -7.57
C PHE A 218 -1.10 -12.55 -7.03
N ALA A 219 -0.49 -13.53 -7.70
CA ALA A 219 0.81 -14.08 -7.31
C ALA A 219 1.92 -13.02 -7.34
N SER A 220 1.94 -12.16 -8.38
CA SER A 220 3.04 -11.21 -8.59
C SER A 220 2.91 -9.91 -7.80
N TYR A 221 1.70 -9.41 -7.57
CA TYR A 221 1.47 -8.07 -7.02
C TYR A 221 0.76 -8.05 -5.67
N VAL A 222 0.17 -9.17 -5.23
CA VAL A 222 -0.53 -9.26 -3.94
C VAL A 222 0.24 -10.12 -2.95
N VAL A 223 0.72 -11.28 -3.40
CA VAL A 223 1.44 -12.25 -2.54
C VAL A 223 2.94 -11.99 -2.47
N ASN A 224 3.51 -11.50 -3.56
CA ASN A 224 4.95 -11.30 -3.71
C ASN A 224 5.40 -10.00 -3.00
N VAL A 225 5.50 -10.08 -1.67
CA VAL A 225 5.94 -8.98 -0.79
C VAL A 225 7.14 -9.42 0.04
N ASP A 226 7.92 -8.46 0.55
CA ASP A 226 8.99 -8.77 1.51
C ASP A 226 8.38 -9.23 2.84
N GLU A 227 9.03 -10.19 3.47
CA GLU A 227 8.57 -10.76 4.75
C GLU A 227 9.01 -9.89 5.93
N PRO A 228 8.16 -9.74 6.96
CA PRO A 228 8.57 -9.08 8.19
C PRO A 228 9.67 -9.87 8.89
N PRO A 229 10.67 -9.23 9.49
CA PRO A 229 11.70 -9.92 10.26
C PRO A 229 11.11 -10.79 11.35
N GLY A 230 11.47 -12.07 11.40
CA GLY A 230 11.07 -13.02 12.44
C GLY A 230 9.64 -13.57 12.34
N VAL A 231 8.88 -13.21 11.33
CA VAL A 231 7.54 -13.76 11.05
C VAL A 231 7.56 -14.41 9.66
N ALA A 232 7.53 -15.74 9.61
CA ALA A 232 7.33 -16.42 8.33
C ALA A 232 5.88 -16.20 7.87
N LEU A 233 5.69 -15.51 6.77
CA LEU A 233 4.38 -15.43 6.11
C LEU A 233 4.05 -16.82 5.54
N VAL A 234 3.00 -17.45 6.05
CA VAL A 234 2.45 -18.64 5.41
C VAL A 234 1.82 -18.20 4.09
N SER A 235 2.20 -18.83 2.99
CA SER A 235 1.64 -18.50 1.67
C SER A 235 0.13 -18.53 1.69
N PRO A 236 -0.56 -17.52 1.10
CA PRO A 236 -2.02 -17.49 0.99
C PRO A 236 -2.54 -18.75 0.31
N ARG A 237 -3.76 -19.14 0.66
CA ARG A 237 -4.41 -20.31 0.04
C ARG A 237 -4.67 -20.03 -1.45
N LEU A 238 -4.01 -20.78 -2.31
CA LEU A 238 -4.26 -20.80 -3.77
C LEU A 238 -5.45 -21.73 -4.12
N SER A 239 -6.51 -21.72 -3.31
CA SER A 239 -7.70 -22.54 -3.57
C SER A 239 -8.90 -21.64 -3.79
#